data_950055c4db55ae9665a262d27b166910
#
_entry.id   950055c4db55ae9665a262d27b166910
#
_cell.length_a   1.000
_cell.length_b   1.000
_cell.length_c   1.000
_cell.angle_alpha   90.00
_cell.angle_beta   90.00
_cell.angle_gamma   90.00
#
_symmetry.space_group_name_H-M   'P 1'
#
loop_
_entity.id
_entity.type
_entity.pdbx_description
1 polymer ?
#
loop_
_entity_poly.entity_id
_entity_poly.type
_entity_poly.pdbx_seq_one_letter_code
_entity_poly.pdbx_strand_id
1 'polypeptide(L)'
;VAKLKVDRKGIEGAAVTVLEQNDGFGKKLLATGNGKCNLTNVKQDPQEYHSSQEEFPWRVICAFPLPETLKFFTGLGIYTKNRSGGLYPYSEQASAVRDVLYMEARHRKVKLKTRERVTGIRKERKLFHVSTETYTYQAERVILAAGGCASSVTGSGNDGFSLAQSLGHRIVTPLPALVGLKGVGSWFAKWAGVRFEAAVALLENDRQIAYQRGEVQFTDYGI
;
A
#
# COMPACT_ATOMS: atom_id res chain seq x y z
N VAL A 1 18.72 11.54 -8.27
CA VAL A 1 17.25 11.63 -8.19
C VAL A 1 16.70 11.40 -9.59
N ALA A 2 16.30 10.16 -9.92
CA ALA A 2 15.68 9.86 -11.19
C ALA A 2 14.30 10.57 -11.23
N LYS A 3 14.16 11.56 -12.11
CA LYS A 3 12.85 12.08 -12.50
C LYS A 3 12.11 10.92 -13.18
N LEU A 4 11.10 10.35 -12.50
CA LEU A 4 10.13 9.52 -13.16
C LEU A 4 9.31 10.41 -14.10
N LYS A 5 9.80 10.62 -15.31
CA LYS A 5 8.95 11.04 -16.42
C LYS A 5 8.13 9.82 -16.79
N VAL A 6 6.90 9.75 -16.30
CA VAL A 6 5.89 8.90 -16.89
C VAL A 6 5.56 9.51 -18.24
N ASP A 7 6.31 9.12 -19.25
CA ASP A 7 6.00 9.47 -20.62
C ASP A 7 4.76 8.65 -21.01
N ARG A 8 3.61 9.31 -21.06
CA ARG A 8 2.33 8.69 -21.44
C ARG A 8 2.38 8.01 -22.83
N LYS A 9 3.36 8.35 -23.65
CA LYS A 9 3.60 7.74 -24.96
C LYS A 9 4.40 6.43 -24.92
N GLY A 10 5.04 6.09 -23.81
CA GLY A 10 6.00 4.97 -23.77
C GLY A 10 5.43 3.59 -23.47
N ILE A 11 4.11 3.45 -23.29
CA ILE A 11 3.46 2.16 -22.93
C ILE A 11 2.42 1.72 -23.97
N GLU A 12 2.06 2.56 -24.93
CA GLU A 12 1.19 2.14 -26.03
C GLU A 12 1.89 1.05 -26.85
N GLY A 13 1.28 -0.15 -26.88
CA GLY A 13 1.83 -1.32 -27.57
C GLY A 13 2.79 -2.19 -26.76
N ALA A 14 3.14 -1.83 -25.54
CA ALA A 14 4.01 -2.66 -24.70
C ALA A 14 3.26 -3.91 -24.18
N ALA A 15 3.91 -5.07 -24.27
CA ALA A 15 3.42 -6.29 -23.63
C ALA A 15 3.67 -6.20 -22.11
N VAL A 16 2.60 -6.13 -21.31
CA VAL A 16 2.69 -6.08 -19.85
C VAL A 16 2.36 -7.44 -19.26
N THR A 17 3.21 -7.90 -18.32
CA THR A 17 2.95 -9.10 -17.52
C THR A 17 3.00 -8.73 -16.05
N VAL A 18 1.99 -9.14 -15.29
CA VAL A 18 1.95 -9.02 -13.83
C VAL A 18 2.19 -10.39 -13.23
N LEU A 19 3.15 -10.49 -12.31
CA LEU A 19 3.47 -11.69 -11.55
C LEU A 19 2.96 -11.49 -10.12
N GLU A 20 2.12 -12.37 -9.64
CA GLU A 20 1.54 -12.37 -8.30
C GLU A 20 1.87 -13.71 -7.61
N GLN A 21 2.45 -13.64 -6.42
CA GLN A 21 2.83 -14.84 -5.66
C GLN A 21 1.62 -15.62 -5.13
N ASN A 22 0.53 -14.93 -4.85
CA ASN A 22 -0.69 -15.54 -4.34
C ASN A 22 -1.47 -16.26 -5.46
N ASP A 23 -2.48 -17.02 -5.05
CA ASP A 23 -3.42 -17.70 -5.95
C ASP A 23 -4.44 -16.77 -6.60
N GLY A 24 -4.53 -15.50 -6.15
CA GLY A 24 -5.46 -14.48 -6.66
C GLY A 24 -4.90 -13.08 -6.53
N PHE A 25 -5.32 -12.21 -7.44
CA PHE A 25 -4.92 -10.80 -7.45
C PHE A 25 -5.68 -9.98 -6.41
N GLY A 26 -5.00 -8.97 -5.84
CA GLY A 26 -5.63 -7.96 -5.02
C GLY A 26 -5.96 -8.39 -3.59
N LYS A 27 -5.34 -9.42 -3.04
CA LYS A 27 -5.56 -9.84 -1.64
C LYS A 27 -5.36 -8.70 -0.65
N LYS A 28 -4.32 -7.89 -0.85
CA LYS A 28 -4.08 -6.72 0.02
C LYS A 28 -5.20 -5.70 -0.10
N LEU A 29 -5.67 -5.43 -1.32
CA LEU A 29 -6.76 -4.50 -1.57
C LEU A 29 -8.05 -4.93 -0.86
N LEU A 30 -8.37 -6.23 -0.89
CA LEU A 30 -9.54 -6.79 -0.21
C LEU A 30 -9.53 -6.57 1.31
N ALA A 31 -8.35 -6.48 1.93
CA ALA A 31 -8.20 -6.25 3.37
C ALA A 31 -8.23 -4.76 3.74
N THR A 32 -8.09 -3.83 2.78
CA THR A 32 -8.03 -2.40 3.07
C THR A 32 -9.37 -1.83 3.50
N GLY A 33 -9.34 -0.83 4.39
CA GLY A 33 -10.56 -0.18 4.87
C GLY A 33 -11.57 -1.15 5.49
N ASN A 34 -11.10 -2.19 6.16
CA ASN A 34 -11.94 -3.27 6.73
C ASN A 34 -12.89 -3.89 5.68
N GLY A 35 -12.35 -4.22 4.51
CA GLY A 35 -13.10 -4.81 3.39
C GLY A 35 -13.84 -3.80 2.50
N LYS A 36 -13.77 -2.49 2.83
CA LYS A 36 -14.47 -1.43 2.10
C LYS A 36 -13.61 -0.71 1.08
N CYS A 37 -12.29 -0.93 1.09
CA CYS A 37 -11.29 -0.28 0.24
C CYS A 37 -11.23 1.24 0.42
N ASN A 38 -10.52 1.71 1.45
CA ASN A 38 -10.16 3.12 1.53
C ASN A 38 -9.18 3.48 0.41
N LEU A 39 -9.65 4.20 -0.60
CA LEU A 39 -8.87 4.53 -1.79
C LEU A 39 -7.87 5.64 -1.52
N THR A 40 -8.27 6.67 -0.78
CA THR A 40 -7.46 7.85 -0.48
C THR A 40 -8.14 8.70 0.58
N ASN A 41 -7.56 9.87 0.90
CA ASN A 41 -8.13 10.83 1.84
C ASN A 41 -8.24 12.22 1.18
N VAL A 42 -9.26 12.99 1.54
CA VAL A 42 -9.43 14.38 1.08
C VAL A 42 -8.41 15.31 1.74
N LYS A 43 -8.01 15.00 2.96
CA LYS A 43 -6.97 15.74 3.66
C LYS A 43 -5.62 15.16 3.26
N GLN A 44 -4.90 15.90 2.45
CA GLN A 44 -3.53 15.60 2.05
C GLN A 44 -2.66 16.80 2.40
N ASP A 45 -2.15 16.81 3.62
CA ASP A 45 -1.27 17.85 4.15
C ASP A 45 0.15 17.29 4.28
N PRO A 46 1.21 18.00 3.82
CA PRO A 46 2.59 17.56 4.00
C PRO A 46 2.93 17.20 5.44
N GLN A 47 2.32 17.88 6.42
CA GLN A 47 2.55 17.65 7.84
C GLN A 47 2.04 16.30 8.36
N GLU A 48 1.16 15.62 7.62
CA GLU A 48 0.67 14.28 7.98
C GLU A 48 1.63 13.16 7.55
N TYR A 49 2.71 13.50 6.83
CA TYR A 49 3.68 12.53 6.30
C TYR A 49 5.03 12.70 6.97
N HIS A 50 5.43 11.71 7.75
CA HIS A 50 6.67 11.74 8.52
C HIS A 50 7.75 10.91 7.83
N SER A 51 8.92 11.49 7.67
CA SER A 51 10.09 10.83 7.06
C SER A 51 11.37 11.52 7.52
N SER A 52 12.48 10.77 7.57
CA SER A 52 13.80 11.35 7.73
C SER A 52 14.22 12.27 6.57
N GLN A 53 13.48 12.22 5.46
CA GLN A 53 13.56 13.15 4.34
C GLN A 53 12.19 13.82 4.20
N GLU A 54 11.98 14.91 4.92
CA GLU A 54 10.68 15.57 5.10
C GLU A 54 9.88 15.79 3.82
N GLU A 55 10.53 16.27 2.76
CA GLU A 55 9.84 16.54 1.48
C GLU A 55 9.62 15.30 0.61
N PHE A 56 10.27 14.16 0.90
CA PHE A 56 10.25 13.01 -0.01
C PHE A 56 8.85 12.43 -0.20
N PRO A 57 8.07 12.12 0.87
CA PRO A 57 6.73 11.58 0.72
C PRO A 57 5.82 12.53 -0.06
N TRP A 58 5.89 13.82 0.24
CA TRP A 58 5.06 14.83 -0.40
C TRP A 58 5.33 14.98 -1.89
N ARG A 59 6.61 14.96 -2.29
CA ARG A 59 6.98 14.98 -3.71
C ARG A 59 6.43 13.78 -4.48
N VAL A 60 6.40 12.61 -3.86
CA VAL A 60 5.83 11.40 -4.50
C VAL A 60 4.32 11.55 -4.64
N ILE A 61 3.63 12.03 -3.61
CA ILE A 61 2.17 12.25 -3.62
C ILE A 61 1.79 13.30 -4.66
N CYS A 62 2.52 14.41 -4.74
CA CYS A 62 2.28 15.45 -5.74
C CYS A 62 2.51 14.98 -7.18
N ALA A 63 3.26 13.90 -7.40
CA ALA A 63 3.43 13.32 -8.74
C ALA A 63 2.16 12.64 -9.27
N PHE A 64 1.27 12.18 -8.37
CA PHE A 64 -0.05 11.64 -8.70
C PHE A 64 -1.06 12.07 -7.60
N PRO A 65 -1.51 13.32 -7.63
CA PRO A 65 -2.29 13.93 -6.56
C PRO A 65 -3.74 13.44 -6.54
N LEU A 66 -4.47 13.80 -5.49
CA LEU A 66 -5.87 13.41 -5.27
C LEU A 66 -6.78 13.59 -6.50
N PRO A 67 -6.78 14.74 -7.22
CA PRO A 67 -7.63 14.88 -8.40
C PRO A 67 -7.35 13.84 -9.50
N GLU A 68 -6.08 13.52 -9.73
CA GLU A 68 -5.70 12.50 -10.72
C GLU A 68 -6.07 11.10 -10.25
N THR A 69 -5.96 10.82 -8.95
CA THR A 69 -6.42 9.56 -8.35
C THR A 69 -7.93 9.39 -8.55
N LEU A 70 -8.71 10.41 -8.25
CA LEU A 70 -10.17 10.37 -8.44
C LEU A 70 -10.56 10.24 -9.91
N LYS A 71 -9.89 10.98 -10.79
CA LYS A 71 -10.09 10.88 -12.24
C LYS A 71 -9.80 9.48 -12.76
N PHE A 72 -8.74 8.84 -12.27
CA PHE A 72 -8.41 7.47 -12.63
C PHE A 72 -9.54 6.51 -12.26
N PHE A 73 -10.00 6.53 -11.01
CA PHE A 73 -11.07 5.63 -10.55
C PHE A 73 -12.42 5.92 -11.20
N THR A 74 -12.78 7.20 -11.35
CA THR A 74 -14.01 7.61 -12.05
C THR A 74 -13.98 7.18 -13.51
N GLY A 75 -12.83 7.27 -14.18
CA GLY A 75 -12.64 6.77 -15.55
C GLY A 75 -12.85 5.26 -15.69
N LEU A 76 -12.72 4.52 -14.61
CA LEU A 76 -13.04 3.08 -14.52
C LEU A 76 -14.47 2.81 -14.04
N GLY A 77 -15.31 3.85 -13.84
CA GLY A 77 -16.66 3.72 -13.31
C GLY A 77 -16.74 3.55 -11.80
N ILE A 78 -15.64 3.75 -11.08
CA ILE A 78 -15.61 3.69 -9.61
C ILE A 78 -15.80 5.10 -9.05
N TYR A 79 -17.01 5.39 -8.61
CA TYR A 79 -17.35 6.64 -7.90
C TYR A 79 -17.08 6.49 -6.42
N THR A 80 -16.71 7.61 -5.79
CA THR A 80 -16.31 7.61 -4.37
C THR A 80 -17.27 8.38 -3.51
N LYS A 81 -17.38 7.99 -2.24
CA LYS A 81 -18.03 8.75 -1.17
C LYS A 81 -17.05 9.05 -0.04
N ASN A 82 -17.25 10.20 0.60
CA ASN A 82 -16.46 10.65 1.73
C ASN A 82 -17.04 10.08 3.03
N ARG A 83 -16.16 9.50 3.87
CA ARG A 83 -16.44 9.12 5.25
C ARG A 83 -15.34 9.68 6.14
N SER A 84 -15.63 10.72 6.86
CA SER A 84 -14.70 11.36 7.81
C SER A 84 -13.31 11.64 7.19
N GLY A 85 -13.30 12.11 5.94
CA GLY A 85 -12.07 12.38 5.18
C GLY A 85 -11.59 11.23 4.31
N GLY A 86 -11.84 9.98 4.68
CA GLY A 86 -11.52 8.82 3.86
C GLY A 86 -12.46 8.69 2.65
N LEU A 87 -11.90 8.39 1.49
CA LEU A 87 -12.66 8.18 0.25
C LEU A 87 -12.77 6.69 -0.06
N TYR A 88 -13.99 6.22 -0.09
CA TYR A 88 -14.35 4.82 -0.34
C TYR A 88 -15.17 4.69 -1.62
N PRO A 89 -15.14 3.53 -2.31
CA PRO A 89 -16.09 3.30 -3.40
C PRO A 89 -17.53 3.36 -2.87
N TYR A 90 -18.45 3.81 -3.71
CA TYR A 90 -19.87 3.89 -3.32
C TYR A 90 -20.44 2.53 -2.88
N SER A 91 -19.95 1.45 -3.48
CA SER A 91 -20.33 0.07 -3.13
C SER A 91 -19.88 -0.35 -1.72
N GLU A 92 -18.88 0.34 -1.14
CA GLU A 92 -18.20 -0.09 0.10
C GLU A 92 -17.69 -1.53 0.08
N GLN A 93 -17.36 -2.04 -1.10
CA GLN A 93 -16.86 -3.38 -1.31
C GLN A 93 -15.51 -3.33 -2.02
N ALA A 94 -14.46 -3.77 -1.33
CA ALA A 94 -13.13 -3.86 -1.90
C ALA A 94 -13.07 -4.83 -3.10
N SER A 95 -13.93 -5.86 -3.09
CA SER A 95 -14.07 -6.79 -4.22
C SER A 95 -14.51 -6.09 -5.51
N ALA A 96 -15.45 -5.16 -5.43
CA ALA A 96 -15.90 -4.41 -6.60
C ALA A 96 -14.75 -3.62 -7.24
N VAL A 97 -13.91 -2.99 -6.44
CA VAL A 97 -12.72 -2.26 -6.92
C VAL A 97 -11.72 -3.22 -7.55
N ARG A 98 -11.43 -4.34 -6.89
CA ARG A 98 -10.54 -5.37 -7.43
C ARG A 98 -11.03 -5.89 -8.78
N ASP A 99 -12.31 -6.19 -8.88
CA ASP A 99 -12.89 -6.80 -10.08
C ASP A 99 -12.87 -5.84 -11.27
N VAL A 100 -13.16 -4.56 -11.05
CA VAL A 100 -13.05 -3.52 -12.07
C VAL A 100 -11.60 -3.38 -12.55
N LEU A 101 -10.62 -3.30 -11.63
CA LEU A 101 -9.20 -3.24 -11.99
C LEU A 101 -8.75 -4.49 -12.75
N TYR A 102 -9.24 -5.66 -12.36
CA TYR A 102 -8.97 -6.92 -13.05
C TYR A 102 -9.55 -6.95 -14.46
N MET A 103 -10.81 -6.52 -14.63
CA MET A 103 -11.45 -6.42 -15.94
C MET A 103 -10.70 -5.45 -16.86
N GLU A 104 -10.30 -4.29 -16.35
CA GLU A 104 -9.55 -3.30 -17.13
C GLU A 104 -8.17 -3.84 -17.55
N ALA A 105 -7.47 -4.52 -16.66
CA ALA A 105 -6.19 -5.15 -16.98
C ALA A 105 -6.36 -6.19 -18.11
N ARG A 106 -7.41 -6.99 -18.07
CA ARG A 106 -7.73 -7.95 -19.13
C ARG A 106 -8.12 -7.28 -20.43
N HIS A 107 -8.94 -6.23 -20.36
CA HIS A 107 -9.33 -5.42 -21.53
C HIS A 107 -8.08 -4.87 -22.24
N ARG A 108 -7.11 -4.41 -21.48
CA ARG A 108 -5.80 -3.95 -21.98
C ARG A 108 -4.83 -5.07 -22.34
N LYS A 109 -5.28 -6.33 -22.37
CA LYS A 109 -4.47 -7.50 -22.71
C LYS A 109 -3.23 -7.70 -21.82
N VAL A 110 -3.29 -7.24 -20.57
CA VAL A 110 -2.24 -7.50 -19.57
C VAL A 110 -2.22 -9.00 -19.27
N LYS A 111 -1.04 -9.62 -19.32
CA LYS A 111 -0.85 -11.02 -18.92
C LYS A 111 -0.79 -11.09 -17.40
N LEU A 112 -1.78 -11.73 -16.78
CA LEU A 112 -1.89 -11.87 -15.34
C LEU A 112 -1.52 -13.30 -14.95
N LYS A 113 -0.47 -13.46 -14.14
CA LYS A 113 0.04 -14.74 -13.68
C LYS A 113 0.01 -14.82 -12.16
N THR A 114 -0.71 -15.80 -11.62
CA THR A 114 -0.77 -16.10 -10.18
C THR A 114 0.13 -17.27 -9.84
N ARG A 115 0.45 -17.43 -8.55
CA ARG A 115 1.39 -18.44 -8.03
C ARG A 115 2.78 -18.32 -8.65
N GLU A 116 3.15 -17.10 -9.01
CA GLU A 116 4.44 -16.76 -9.61
C GLU A 116 5.24 -15.87 -8.66
N ARG A 117 5.84 -16.48 -7.66
CA ARG A 117 6.72 -15.79 -6.73
C ARG A 117 8.03 -15.44 -7.38
N VAL A 118 8.35 -14.15 -7.42
CA VAL A 118 9.65 -13.67 -7.91
C VAL A 118 10.71 -13.94 -6.85
N THR A 119 11.74 -14.70 -7.21
CA THR A 119 12.85 -15.07 -6.34
C THR A 119 14.11 -14.28 -6.59
N GLY A 120 14.22 -13.63 -7.76
CA GLY A 120 15.38 -12.82 -8.10
C GLY A 120 15.13 -11.89 -9.27
N ILE A 121 15.84 -10.76 -9.28
CA ILE A 121 15.89 -9.85 -10.40
C ILE A 121 17.35 -9.49 -10.65
N ARG A 122 17.79 -9.59 -11.89
CA ARG A 122 19.11 -9.13 -12.32
C ARG A 122 18.99 -8.32 -13.60
N LYS A 123 19.87 -7.35 -13.78
CA LYS A 123 19.94 -6.56 -15.01
C LYS A 123 21.17 -6.97 -15.78
N GLU A 124 20.98 -7.40 -17.01
CA GLU A 124 22.05 -7.73 -17.94
C GLU A 124 21.91 -6.84 -19.19
N ARG A 125 22.92 -6.00 -19.41
CA ARG A 125 22.89 -5.02 -20.51
C ARG A 125 21.63 -4.12 -20.45
N LYS A 126 20.70 -4.30 -21.37
CA LYS A 126 19.46 -3.51 -21.46
C LYS A 126 18.21 -4.24 -20.95
N LEU A 127 18.33 -5.50 -20.56
CA LEU A 127 17.22 -6.34 -20.14
C LEU A 127 17.30 -6.69 -18.65
N PHE A 128 16.13 -6.78 -18.05
CA PHE A 128 15.96 -7.38 -16.75
C PHE A 128 15.58 -8.85 -16.91
N HIS A 129 16.21 -9.71 -16.12
CA HIS A 129 15.87 -11.11 -15.97
C HIS A 129 15.17 -11.26 -14.61
N VAL A 130 13.89 -11.62 -14.65
CA VAL A 130 13.04 -11.80 -13.47
C VAL A 130 12.81 -13.28 -13.29
N SER A 131 13.41 -13.86 -12.27
CA SER A 131 13.32 -15.29 -11.97
C SER A 131 12.19 -15.58 -11.00
N THR A 132 11.42 -16.62 -11.27
CA THR A 132 10.47 -17.25 -10.36
C THR A 132 10.96 -18.66 -10.02
N GLU A 133 10.21 -19.42 -9.25
CA GLU A 133 10.53 -20.81 -8.94
C GLU A 133 10.50 -21.71 -10.19
N THR A 134 9.72 -21.32 -11.20
CA THR A 134 9.42 -22.14 -12.38
C THR A 134 9.95 -21.58 -13.68
N TYR A 135 10.17 -20.27 -13.77
CA TYR A 135 10.49 -19.61 -15.03
C TYR A 135 11.37 -18.38 -14.85
N THR A 136 12.03 -17.94 -15.93
CA THR A 136 12.73 -16.64 -15.99
C THR A 136 12.13 -15.79 -17.12
N TYR A 137 11.60 -14.64 -16.73
CA TYR A 137 11.03 -13.65 -17.64
C TYR A 137 12.10 -12.64 -18.05
N GLN A 138 12.01 -12.12 -19.26
CA GLN A 138 12.84 -11.02 -19.73
C GLN A 138 11.96 -9.78 -19.97
N ALA A 139 12.43 -8.62 -19.53
CA ALA A 139 11.74 -7.36 -19.70
C ALA A 139 12.70 -6.19 -19.86
N GLU A 140 12.33 -5.20 -20.66
CA GLU A 140 13.09 -3.94 -20.77
C GLU A 140 12.90 -3.06 -19.52
N ARG A 141 11.76 -3.19 -18.85
CA ARG A 141 11.39 -2.42 -17.66
C ARG A 141 10.70 -3.30 -16.64
N VAL A 142 10.97 -3.06 -15.38
CA VAL A 142 10.33 -3.74 -14.25
C VAL A 142 9.75 -2.70 -13.31
N ILE A 143 8.50 -2.90 -12.90
CA ILE A 143 7.85 -2.16 -11.82
C ILE A 143 7.78 -3.09 -10.62
N LEU A 144 8.55 -2.77 -9.58
CA LEU A 144 8.52 -3.52 -8.34
C LEU A 144 7.40 -2.98 -7.44
N ALA A 145 6.30 -3.72 -7.37
CA ALA A 145 5.10 -3.37 -6.62
C ALA A 145 4.72 -4.44 -5.58
N ALA A 146 5.73 -5.12 -5.01
CA ALA A 146 5.56 -6.28 -4.13
C ALA A 146 5.04 -5.95 -2.73
N GLY A 147 4.75 -4.67 -2.45
CA GLY A 147 4.28 -4.23 -1.13
C GLY A 147 5.41 -4.13 -0.11
N GLY A 148 5.04 -4.05 1.16
CA GLY A 148 5.96 -3.93 2.28
C GLY A 148 5.57 -4.84 3.44
N CYS A 149 6.07 -4.56 4.66
CA CYS A 149 5.96 -5.44 5.82
C CYS A 149 4.74 -5.18 6.71
N ALA A 150 3.80 -4.33 6.30
CA ALA A 150 2.72 -3.86 7.17
C ALA A 150 1.73 -4.95 7.62
N SER A 151 1.63 -6.07 6.90
CA SER A 151 0.74 -7.18 7.27
C SER A 151 1.22 -8.48 6.64
N SER A 152 1.57 -9.47 7.45
CA SER A 152 1.95 -10.80 6.98
C SER A 152 0.77 -11.61 6.41
N VAL A 153 -0.45 -11.34 6.90
CA VAL A 153 -1.68 -12.07 6.51
C VAL A 153 -2.01 -11.95 5.03
N THR A 154 -1.59 -10.88 4.38
CA THR A 154 -1.87 -10.62 2.96
C THR A 154 -0.75 -11.08 2.02
N GLY A 155 0.23 -11.85 2.50
CA GLY A 155 1.42 -12.24 1.75
C GLY A 155 2.44 -11.11 1.60
N SER A 156 2.30 -10.03 2.38
CA SER A 156 3.30 -8.97 2.45
C SER A 156 4.53 -9.45 3.22
N GLY A 157 5.71 -9.06 2.78
CA GLY A 157 6.98 -9.47 3.39
C GLY A 157 8.14 -8.61 2.91
N ASN A 158 9.34 -9.06 3.23
CA ASN A 158 10.58 -8.37 2.86
C ASN A 158 11.03 -8.60 1.41
N ASP A 159 10.35 -9.44 0.64
CA ASP A 159 10.79 -9.86 -0.69
C ASP A 159 11.03 -8.65 -1.61
N GLY A 160 10.12 -7.66 -1.61
CA GLY A 160 10.28 -6.44 -2.40
C GLY A 160 11.53 -5.64 -2.05
N PHE A 161 11.86 -5.53 -0.75
CA PHE A 161 13.06 -4.84 -0.29
C PHE A 161 14.33 -5.61 -0.68
N SER A 162 14.33 -6.95 -0.54
CA SER A 162 15.45 -7.80 -0.93
C SER A 162 15.71 -7.72 -2.44
N LEU A 163 14.66 -7.75 -3.25
CA LEU A 163 14.75 -7.58 -4.70
C LEU A 163 15.29 -6.20 -5.09
N ALA A 164 14.85 -5.13 -4.42
CA ALA A 164 15.37 -3.79 -4.66
C ALA A 164 16.86 -3.69 -4.26
N GLN A 165 17.23 -4.28 -3.12
CA GLN A 165 18.61 -4.29 -2.65
C GLN A 165 19.54 -5.04 -3.58
N SER A 166 19.09 -6.16 -4.19
CA SER A 166 19.87 -6.92 -5.18
C SER A 166 20.17 -6.12 -6.44
N LEU A 167 19.39 -5.06 -6.72
CA LEU A 167 19.60 -4.13 -7.82
C LEU A 167 20.42 -2.89 -7.41
N GLY A 168 20.99 -2.88 -6.19
CA GLY A 168 21.84 -1.79 -5.69
C GLY A 168 21.08 -0.66 -4.97
N HIS A 169 19.79 -0.82 -4.68
CA HIS A 169 19.07 0.17 -3.88
C HIS A 169 19.41 0.04 -2.39
N ARG A 170 19.62 1.16 -1.73
CA ARG A 170 19.73 1.22 -0.27
C ARG A 170 18.33 1.12 0.33
N ILE A 171 18.15 0.21 1.26
CA ILE A 171 16.91 0.05 2.01
C ILE A 171 17.04 0.78 3.35
N VAL A 172 16.12 1.70 3.60
CA VAL A 172 15.91 2.26 4.93
C VAL A 172 15.02 1.27 5.68
N THR A 173 15.49 0.79 6.83
CA THR A 173 14.77 -0.23 7.61
C THR A 173 13.35 0.25 7.94
N PRO A 174 12.31 -0.47 7.50
CA PRO A 174 10.94 -0.12 7.85
C PRO A 174 10.72 -0.26 9.35
N LEU A 175 10.11 0.75 9.96
CA LEU A 175 9.72 0.73 11.36
C LEU A 175 8.19 0.64 11.46
N PRO A 176 7.66 -0.03 12.50
CA PRO A 176 6.22 0.00 12.78
C PRO A 176 5.76 1.43 13.04
N ALA A 177 4.68 1.85 12.39
CA ALA A 177 4.10 3.18 12.60
C ALA A 177 2.77 3.12 13.36
N LEU A 178 1.96 2.10 13.09
CA LEU A 178 0.73 1.83 13.84
C LEU A 178 0.94 0.54 14.64
N VAL A 179 0.98 0.65 15.95
CA VAL A 179 1.25 -0.46 16.87
C VAL A 179 0.30 -0.41 18.06
N GLY A 180 0.00 -1.60 18.61
CA GLY A 180 -0.67 -1.68 19.90
C GLY A 180 0.26 -1.26 21.04
N LEU A 181 -0.27 -0.58 22.03
CA LEU A 181 0.43 -0.20 23.27
C LEU A 181 0.07 -1.18 24.38
N LYS A 182 1.08 -1.75 25.04
CA LYS A 182 0.86 -2.58 26.22
C LYS A 182 0.50 -1.71 27.41
N GLY A 183 -0.67 -1.97 27.98
CA GLY A 183 -1.11 -1.31 29.20
C GLY A 183 -0.61 -2.01 30.47
N VAL A 184 -0.53 -1.27 31.56
CA VAL A 184 -0.26 -1.82 32.88
C VAL A 184 -1.58 -2.17 33.56
N GLY A 185 -1.76 -3.42 33.95
CA GLY A 185 -2.95 -3.91 34.64
C GLY A 185 -3.63 -5.07 33.92
N SER A 186 -4.43 -5.83 34.65
CA SER A 186 -5.12 -7.04 34.17
C SER A 186 -6.54 -6.78 33.63
N TRP A 187 -7.00 -5.55 33.70
CA TRP A 187 -8.39 -5.19 33.33
C TRP A 187 -8.60 -5.07 31.81
N PHE A 188 -7.55 -4.90 31.03
CA PHE A 188 -7.62 -4.80 29.56
C PHE A 188 -8.32 -6.01 28.92
N ALA A 189 -8.00 -7.22 29.38
CA ALA A 189 -8.61 -8.44 28.88
C ALA A 189 -10.14 -8.47 28.99
N LYS A 190 -10.71 -7.78 30.02
CA LYS A 190 -12.15 -7.68 30.22
C LYS A 190 -12.85 -6.74 29.23
N TRP A 191 -12.09 -5.83 28.62
CA TRP A 191 -12.57 -4.82 27.70
C TRP A 191 -12.12 -5.08 26.26
N ALA A 192 -11.43 -6.18 26.02
CA ALA A 192 -10.93 -6.54 24.71
C ALA A 192 -12.06 -6.52 23.66
N GLY A 193 -11.81 -5.83 22.55
CA GLY A 193 -12.75 -5.66 21.44
C GLY A 193 -13.65 -4.42 21.54
N VAL A 194 -13.69 -3.74 22.69
CA VAL A 194 -14.43 -2.47 22.82
C VAL A 194 -13.76 -1.39 22.00
N ARG A 195 -14.55 -0.65 21.22
CA ARG A 195 -14.13 0.49 20.42
C ARG A 195 -14.90 1.73 20.80
N PHE A 196 -14.21 2.86 20.82
CA PHE A 196 -14.82 4.15 21.15
C PHE A 196 -13.98 5.30 20.59
N GLU A 197 -14.62 6.44 20.41
CA GLU A 197 -13.92 7.68 20.08
C GLU A 197 -13.30 8.27 21.33
N ALA A 198 -12.02 8.59 21.27
CA ALA A 198 -11.29 9.16 22.40
C ALA A 198 -10.29 10.25 21.97
N ALA A 199 -9.87 11.00 22.96
CA ALA A 199 -8.69 11.85 22.89
C ALA A 199 -7.55 11.16 23.63
N VAL A 200 -6.41 11.01 22.96
CA VAL A 200 -5.21 10.35 23.51
C VAL A 200 -4.10 11.39 23.58
N ALA A 201 -3.54 11.57 24.77
CA ALA A 201 -2.37 12.41 25.00
C ALA A 201 -1.18 11.53 25.35
N LEU A 202 -0.05 11.76 24.69
CA LEU A 202 1.23 11.16 25.05
C LEU A 202 1.99 12.12 25.96
N LEU A 203 2.36 11.63 27.13
CA LEU A 203 3.11 12.38 28.13
C LEU A 203 4.52 11.81 28.27
N GLU A 204 5.50 12.69 28.34
CA GLU A 204 6.88 12.37 28.71
C GLU A 204 7.29 13.27 29.87
N ASN A 205 7.64 12.68 31.02
CA ASN A 205 7.95 13.42 32.25
C ASN A 205 6.87 14.46 32.61
N ASP A 206 5.60 14.04 32.60
CA ASP A 206 4.40 14.86 32.84
C ASP A 206 4.17 16.00 31.83
N ARG A 207 4.97 16.10 30.80
CA ARG A 207 4.78 17.06 29.72
C ARG A 207 4.08 16.39 28.53
N GLN A 208 2.96 16.98 28.06
CA GLN A 208 2.31 16.51 26.85
C GLN A 208 3.17 16.79 25.62
N ILE A 209 3.58 15.74 24.93
CA ILE A 209 4.39 15.80 23.70
C ILE A 209 3.58 15.55 22.44
N ALA A 210 2.44 14.85 22.55
CA ALA A 210 1.53 14.65 21.44
C ALA A 210 0.08 14.54 21.92
N TYR A 211 -0.86 14.85 21.04
CA TYR A 211 -2.29 14.74 21.27
C TYR A 211 -3.01 14.39 19.97
N GLN A 212 -3.86 13.37 20.02
CA GLN A 212 -4.67 12.95 18.88
C GLN A 212 -6.08 12.59 19.32
N ARG A 213 -7.03 12.75 18.41
CA ARG A 213 -8.41 12.28 18.54
C ARG A 213 -8.67 11.20 17.49
N GLY A 214 -9.35 10.12 17.88
CA GLY A 214 -9.70 9.06 16.95
C GLY A 214 -10.30 7.86 17.65
N GLU A 215 -10.57 6.82 16.86
CA GLU A 215 -11.06 5.55 17.38
C GLU A 215 -9.94 4.84 18.12
N VAL A 216 -10.21 4.46 19.37
CA VAL A 216 -9.37 3.61 20.21
C VAL A 216 -10.04 2.25 20.36
N GLN A 217 -9.24 1.20 20.26
CA GLN A 217 -9.71 -0.16 20.49
C GLN A 217 -8.93 -0.78 21.64
N PHE A 218 -9.65 -1.31 22.63
CA PHE A 218 -9.03 -2.16 23.66
C PHE A 218 -8.72 -3.53 23.10
N THR A 219 -7.51 -3.99 23.41
CA THR A 219 -7.06 -5.37 23.21
C THR A 219 -6.96 -6.06 24.57
N ASP A 220 -6.65 -7.36 24.60
CA ASP A 220 -6.43 -8.10 25.85
C ASP A 220 -5.19 -7.65 26.63
N TYR A 221 -4.30 -6.91 26.00
CA TYR A 221 -3.03 -6.44 26.56
C TYR A 221 -2.89 -4.90 26.64
N GLY A 222 -3.85 -4.13 26.12
CA GLY A 222 -3.74 -2.66 26.10
C GLY A 222 -4.62 -1.99 25.03
N ILE A 223 -4.10 -1.04 24.30
CA ILE A 223 -4.79 -0.30 23.25
C ILE A 223 -4.01 -0.28 21.95
#